data_099894a23d633e8d5dd59973aa4e9cd3
#
_entry.id   099894a23d633e8d5dd59973aa4e9cd3
#
_cell.length_a   1.000
_cell.length_b   1.000
_cell.length_c   1.000
_cell.angle_alpha   90.00
_cell.angle_beta   90.00
_cell.angle_gamma   90.00
#
_symmetry.space_group_name_H-M   'P 1'
#
loop_
_entity.id
_entity.type
_entity.pdbx_description
1 polymer ?
#
loop_
_entity_poly.entity_id
_entity_poly.type
_entity_poly.pdbx_seq_one_letter_code
_entity_poly.pdbx_strand_id
1 'polypeptide(L)'
;HEETVACLDRLRAAGAEARKRELRVIRDVAEERPTVFEALAVPLATFLTDENRAVRLTTAKLFVTLAQSEPTVALPVVDALADRLADDEEFYYVRARCAEALGYLAAAHPSAATPEILADLRIGLSFDEPEVKTKLAKALSHVALGNPRRLRHHVEDLAAHLESDDELVRYHLTTAFVAVGCTYPDALVAGVDALKDRANDPNPYVRGRAAEALGLLGHSDVDVSLPEQWGRDAVESEAAADFLDMRVAFALGDRAAAAVDGVADTESIHDTTEEIVEAITTPDGDGCPNCGLGLPENGPPFCPQCGRPF
;
A
#
# COMPACT_ATOMS: atom_id res chain seq x y z
N HIS A 1 24.36 -15.04 -20.26
CA HIS A 1 24.90 -14.35 -19.08
C HIS A 1 25.92 -13.26 -19.43
N GLU A 2 26.97 -13.54 -20.22
CA GLU A 2 27.95 -12.52 -20.66
C GLU A 2 27.33 -11.39 -21.49
N GLU A 3 26.42 -11.71 -22.41
CA GLU A 3 25.73 -10.70 -23.22
C GLU A 3 24.85 -9.76 -22.38
N THR A 4 24.21 -10.32 -21.34
CA THR A 4 23.34 -9.55 -20.42
C THR A 4 24.18 -8.58 -19.58
N VAL A 5 25.33 -9.02 -19.06
CA VAL A 5 26.27 -8.18 -18.33
C VAL A 5 26.77 -7.04 -19.23
N ALA A 6 27.20 -7.36 -20.45
CA ALA A 6 27.66 -6.37 -21.43
C ALA A 6 26.56 -5.35 -21.82
N CYS A 7 25.28 -5.75 -21.82
CA CYS A 7 24.15 -4.82 -22.01
C CYS A 7 23.99 -3.86 -20.82
N LEU A 8 24.08 -4.37 -19.59
CA LEU A 8 23.97 -3.53 -18.39
C LEU A 8 25.15 -2.56 -18.26
N ASP A 9 26.36 -2.96 -18.62
CA ASP A 9 27.52 -2.07 -18.62
C ASP A 9 27.38 -0.95 -19.66
N ARG A 10 26.84 -1.27 -20.83
CA ARG A 10 26.50 -0.24 -21.84
C ARG A 10 25.42 0.71 -21.35
N LEU A 11 24.42 0.18 -20.63
CA LEU A 11 23.36 1.01 -20.04
C LEU A 11 23.92 1.95 -18.97
N ARG A 12 24.81 1.47 -18.10
CA ARG A 12 25.50 2.30 -17.08
C ARG A 12 26.32 3.43 -17.71
N ALA A 13 26.99 3.14 -18.84
CA ALA A 13 27.80 4.14 -19.57
C ALA A 13 26.97 5.14 -20.40
N ALA A 14 25.67 4.89 -20.58
CA ALA A 14 24.78 5.75 -21.36
C ALA A 14 24.42 7.03 -20.60
N GLY A 15 23.97 8.06 -21.32
CA GLY A 15 23.43 9.28 -20.70
C GLY A 15 22.12 9.03 -19.93
N ALA A 16 21.81 9.89 -18.94
CA ALA A 16 20.67 9.71 -18.04
C ALA A 16 19.32 9.50 -18.74
N GLU A 17 19.04 10.24 -19.81
CA GLU A 17 17.79 10.07 -20.58
C GLU A 17 17.71 8.71 -21.29
N ALA A 18 18.84 8.18 -21.75
CA ALA A 18 18.89 6.84 -22.33
C ALA A 18 18.69 5.78 -21.22
N ARG A 19 19.38 5.90 -20.07
CA ARG A 19 19.18 5.01 -18.91
C ARG A 19 17.71 4.96 -18.51
N LYS A 20 17.09 6.11 -18.33
CA LYS A 20 15.67 6.23 -17.94
C LYS A 20 14.73 5.59 -18.97
N ARG A 21 14.97 5.81 -20.27
CA ARG A 21 14.15 5.22 -21.34
C ARG A 21 14.25 3.70 -21.34
N GLU A 22 15.47 3.17 -21.32
CA GLU A 22 15.69 1.71 -21.33
C GLU A 22 15.13 1.04 -20.04
N LEU A 23 15.28 1.68 -18.87
CA LEU A 23 14.68 1.17 -17.62
C LEU A 23 13.15 1.13 -17.67
N ARG A 24 12.49 2.03 -18.42
CA ARG A 24 11.05 1.94 -18.65
C ARG A 24 10.69 0.71 -19.49
N VAL A 25 11.40 0.47 -20.58
CA VAL A 25 11.23 -0.72 -21.42
C VAL A 25 11.47 -1.99 -20.59
N ILE A 26 12.50 -1.99 -19.76
CA ILE A 26 12.80 -3.10 -18.85
C ILE A 26 11.63 -3.33 -17.88
N ARG A 27 11.03 -2.27 -17.33
CA ARG A 27 9.86 -2.38 -16.45
C ARG A 27 8.65 -2.96 -17.18
N ASP A 28 8.38 -2.52 -18.41
CA ASP A 28 7.26 -3.03 -19.20
C ASP A 28 7.45 -4.54 -19.50
N VAL A 29 8.70 -4.99 -19.73
CA VAL A 29 9.01 -6.42 -19.83
C VAL A 29 8.86 -7.14 -18.48
N ALA A 30 9.18 -6.48 -17.37
CA ALA A 30 9.05 -7.07 -16.04
C ALA A 30 7.57 -7.29 -15.65
N GLU A 31 6.66 -6.46 -16.14
CA GLU A 31 5.21 -6.63 -15.96
C GLU A 31 4.70 -7.90 -16.65
N GLU A 32 5.18 -8.18 -17.87
CA GLU A 32 4.76 -9.35 -18.64
C GLU A 32 5.49 -10.66 -18.26
N ARG A 33 6.77 -10.57 -17.89
CA ARG A 33 7.66 -11.71 -17.65
C ARG A 33 8.61 -11.49 -16.49
N PRO A 34 8.12 -11.40 -15.25
CA PRO A 34 8.94 -11.03 -14.09
C PRO A 34 10.07 -12.02 -13.79
N THR A 35 9.87 -13.32 -14.03
CA THR A 35 10.85 -14.37 -13.71
C THR A 35 12.16 -14.27 -14.48
N VAL A 36 12.17 -13.62 -15.66
CA VAL A 36 13.43 -13.42 -16.41
C VAL A 36 14.41 -12.50 -15.70
N PHE A 37 13.95 -11.80 -14.65
CA PHE A 37 14.76 -10.87 -13.86
C PHE A 37 15.44 -11.48 -12.64
N GLU A 38 15.28 -12.78 -12.35
CA GLU A 38 15.93 -13.43 -11.21
C GLU A 38 17.44 -13.15 -11.11
N ALA A 39 18.17 -13.26 -12.23
CA ALA A 39 19.60 -12.96 -12.29
C ALA A 39 19.94 -11.47 -12.50
N LEU A 40 18.93 -10.63 -12.78
CA LEU A 40 19.10 -9.23 -13.16
C LEU A 40 18.71 -8.25 -12.03
N ALA A 41 17.94 -8.68 -11.04
CA ALA A 41 17.46 -7.80 -9.96
C ALA A 41 18.63 -7.09 -9.25
N VAL A 42 19.63 -7.82 -8.78
CA VAL A 42 20.80 -7.24 -8.09
C VAL A 42 21.60 -6.30 -9.00
N PRO A 43 21.97 -6.66 -10.25
CA PRO A 43 22.59 -5.74 -11.19
C PRO A 43 21.78 -4.48 -11.48
N LEU A 44 20.43 -4.57 -11.57
CA LEU A 44 19.55 -3.44 -11.80
C LEU A 44 19.40 -2.54 -10.57
N ALA A 45 19.51 -3.08 -9.36
CA ALA A 45 19.46 -2.31 -8.13
C ALA A 45 20.55 -1.24 -8.04
N THR A 46 21.67 -1.39 -8.76
CA THR A 46 22.72 -0.37 -8.81
C THR A 46 22.23 0.97 -9.36
N PHE A 47 21.14 1.00 -10.14
CA PHE A 47 20.53 2.24 -10.61
C PHE A 47 19.67 2.95 -9.54
N LEU A 48 19.42 2.33 -8.39
CA LEU A 48 18.83 3.00 -7.22
C LEU A 48 19.77 4.07 -6.62
N THR A 49 21.06 4.01 -6.94
CA THR A 49 22.06 5.00 -6.50
C THR A 49 22.57 5.87 -7.64
N ASP A 50 21.87 5.90 -8.79
CA ASP A 50 22.23 6.75 -9.93
C ASP A 50 22.25 8.23 -9.53
N GLU A 51 23.19 9.00 -10.07
CA GLU A 51 23.28 10.44 -9.84
C GLU A 51 22.01 11.20 -10.25
N ASN A 52 21.31 10.69 -11.28
CA ASN A 52 20.08 11.29 -11.79
C ASN A 52 18.85 10.73 -11.07
N ARG A 53 18.14 11.60 -10.33
CA ARG A 53 16.94 11.23 -9.57
C ARG A 53 15.82 10.58 -10.40
N ALA A 54 15.70 10.93 -11.71
CA ALA A 54 14.67 10.34 -12.56
C ALA A 54 15.02 8.89 -12.94
N VAL A 55 16.31 8.55 -13.02
CA VAL A 55 16.78 7.17 -13.16
C VAL A 55 16.48 6.40 -11.89
N ARG A 56 16.84 6.93 -10.71
CA ARG A 56 16.52 6.30 -9.41
C ARG A 56 15.02 6.02 -9.27
N LEU A 57 14.18 7.03 -9.58
CA LEU A 57 12.72 6.87 -9.52
C LEU A 57 12.19 5.79 -10.49
N THR A 58 12.72 5.75 -11.71
CA THR A 58 12.31 4.73 -12.70
C THR A 58 12.72 3.33 -12.23
N THR A 59 13.90 3.21 -11.62
CA THR A 59 14.39 1.95 -11.04
C THR A 59 13.54 1.52 -9.84
N ALA A 60 13.19 2.45 -8.94
CA ALA A 60 12.30 2.14 -7.83
C ALA A 60 10.92 1.65 -8.31
N LYS A 61 10.35 2.27 -9.37
CA LYS A 61 9.12 1.82 -10.02
C LYS A 61 9.25 0.41 -10.64
N LEU A 62 10.40 0.08 -11.24
CA LEU A 62 10.67 -1.27 -11.73
C LEU A 62 10.61 -2.29 -10.58
N PHE A 63 11.19 -1.98 -9.43
CA PHE A 63 11.13 -2.88 -8.28
C PHE A 63 9.74 -2.97 -7.64
N VAL A 64 8.90 -1.91 -7.72
CA VAL A 64 7.48 -2.04 -7.38
C VAL A 64 6.80 -3.06 -8.28
N THR A 65 6.98 -2.97 -9.61
CA THR A 65 6.42 -3.93 -10.57
C THR A 65 6.88 -5.36 -10.27
N LEU A 66 8.18 -5.58 -10.05
CA LEU A 66 8.71 -6.91 -9.75
C LEU A 66 8.21 -7.43 -8.40
N ALA A 67 8.17 -6.59 -7.35
CA ALA A 67 7.69 -6.99 -6.04
C ALA A 67 6.19 -7.32 -6.01
N GLN A 68 5.41 -6.69 -6.87
CA GLN A 68 3.99 -6.96 -7.03
C GLN A 68 3.72 -8.25 -7.83
N SER A 69 4.44 -8.44 -8.94
CA SER A 69 4.18 -9.55 -9.87
C SER A 69 4.87 -10.85 -9.46
N GLU A 70 6.11 -10.80 -8.96
CA GLU A 70 6.91 -11.95 -8.54
C GLU A 70 7.87 -11.53 -7.41
N PRO A 71 7.37 -11.47 -6.16
CA PRO A 71 8.13 -10.98 -5.00
C PRO A 71 9.50 -11.66 -4.82
N THR A 72 9.59 -12.95 -5.12
CA THR A 72 10.82 -13.74 -4.98
C THR A 72 11.99 -13.17 -5.80
N VAL A 73 11.68 -12.58 -6.97
CA VAL A 73 12.69 -11.95 -7.85
C VAL A 73 13.26 -10.69 -7.22
N ALA A 74 12.45 -9.90 -6.52
CA ALA A 74 12.88 -8.64 -5.90
C ALA A 74 13.43 -8.83 -4.47
N LEU A 75 13.24 -10.00 -3.85
CA LEU A 75 13.70 -10.26 -2.49
C LEU A 75 15.22 -10.01 -2.27
N PRO A 76 16.13 -10.35 -3.21
CA PRO A 76 17.57 -10.09 -3.05
C PRO A 76 17.96 -8.61 -2.98
N VAL A 77 17.05 -7.69 -3.26
CA VAL A 77 17.32 -6.22 -3.27
C VAL A 77 16.66 -5.47 -2.11
N VAL A 78 16.11 -6.18 -1.13
CA VAL A 78 15.46 -5.58 0.06
C VAL A 78 16.36 -4.53 0.71
N ASP A 79 17.63 -4.85 0.95
CA ASP A 79 18.57 -3.93 1.61
C ASP A 79 18.78 -2.65 0.79
N ALA A 80 18.92 -2.76 -0.54
CA ALA A 80 19.09 -1.61 -1.41
C ALA A 80 17.84 -0.70 -1.46
N LEU A 81 16.64 -1.28 -1.35
CA LEU A 81 15.39 -0.53 -1.22
C LEU A 81 15.26 0.14 0.15
N ALA A 82 15.67 -0.57 1.21
CA ALA A 82 15.68 -0.05 2.57
C ALA A 82 16.63 1.13 2.73
N ASP A 83 17.84 1.03 2.16
CA ASP A 83 18.83 2.12 2.16
C ASP A 83 18.27 3.41 1.51
N ARG A 84 17.46 3.27 0.43
CA ARG A 84 16.83 4.45 -0.19
C ARG A 84 15.65 4.98 0.62
N LEU A 85 14.91 4.11 1.31
CA LEU A 85 13.84 4.54 2.22
C LEU A 85 14.40 5.33 3.40
N ALA A 86 15.50 4.87 3.99
CA ALA A 86 16.14 5.47 5.16
C ALA A 86 16.90 6.77 4.85
N ASP A 87 17.26 7.02 3.59
CA ASP A 87 18.06 8.19 3.19
C ASP A 87 17.22 9.47 3.22
N ASP A 88 17.46 10.32 4.21
CA ASP A 88 16.70 11.57 4.41
C ASP A 88 16.97 12.63 3.33
N GLU A 89 18.07 12.51 2.58
CA GLU A 89 18.40 13.39 1.46
C GLU A 89 17.83 12.88 0.13
N GLU A 90 17.29 11.65 0.11
CA GLU A 90 16.73 11.08 -1.11
C GLU A 90 15.41 11.78 -1.48
N PHE A 91 15.18 11.90 -2.78
CA PHE A 91 13.95 12.45 -3.32
C PHE A 91 12.72 11.64 -2.83
N TYR A 92 11.79 12.31 -2.19
CA TYR A 92 10.68 11.68 -1.48
C TYR A 92 9.85 10.69 -2.33
N TYR A 93 9.71 10.91 -3.65
CA TYR A 93 9.05 9.93 -4.52
C TYR A 93 9.87 8.64 -4.71
N VAL A 94 11.20 8.68 -4.65
CA VAL A 94 12.03 7.47 -4.66
C VAL A 94 11.81 6.71 -3.37
N ARG A 95 11.84 7.40 -2.21
CA ARG A 95 11.55 6.82 -0.89
C ARG A 95 10.17 6.16 -0.88
N ALA A 96 9.13 6.85 -1.38
CA ALA A 96 7.77 6.34 -1.46
C ALA A 96 7.66 5.05 -2.30
N ARG A 97 8.34 4.99 -3.45
CA ARG A 97 8.33 3.78 -4.29
C ARG A 97 9.13 2.64 -3.69
N CYS A 98 10.23 2.92 -3.01
CA CYS A 98 10.96 1.90 -2.25
C CYS A 98 10.11 1.35 -1.11
N ALA A 99 9.39 2.20 -0.37
CA ALA A 99 8.43 1.77 0.64
C ALA A 99 7.34 0.87 0.06
N GLU A 100 6.75 1.25 -1.08
CA GLU A 100 5.72 0.46 -1.77
C GLU A 100 6.25 -0.93 -2.17
N ALA A 101 7.45 -1.01 -2.75
CA ALA A 101 8.08 -2.28 -3.09
C ALA A 101 8.35 -3.15 -1.84
N LEU A 102 8.87 -2.55 -0.77
CA LEU A 102 9.10 -3.23 0.51
C LEU A 102 7.79 -3.75 1.13
N GLY A 103 6.68 -3.01 0.96
CA GLY A 103 5.36 -3.46 1.39
C GLY A 103 4.93 -4.75 0.69
N TYR A 104 4.99 -4.81 -0.65
CA TYR A 104 4.68 -6.02 -1.41
C TYR A 104 5.59 -7.20 -1.03
N LEU A 105 6.88 -6.94 -0.85
CA LEU A 105 7.83 -7.96 -0.38
C LEU A 105 7.46 -8.47 1.01
N ALA A 106 7.06 -7.59 1.93
CA ALA A 106 6.68 -7.97 3.28
C ALA A 106 5.36 -8.76 3.34
N ALA A 107 4.42 -8.53 2.43
CA ALA A 107 3.20 -9.31 2.32
C ALA A 107 3.50 -10.77 1.97
N ALA A 108 4.35 -11.00 0.96
CA ALA A 108 4.71 -12.34 0.49
C ALA A 108 5.80 -13.01 1.36
N HIS A 109 6.74 -12.21 1.86
CA HIS A 109 7.89 -12.63 2.65
C HIS A 109 8.00 -11.82 3.94
N PRO A 110 7.27 -12.16 5.01
CA PRO A 110 7.19 -11.35 6.23
C PRO A 110 8.53 -11.05 6.92
N SER A 111 9.56 -11.86 6.65
CA SER A 111 10.93 -11.62 7.14
C SER A 111 11.60 -10.40 6.50
N ALA A 112 11.13 -9.96 5.32
CA ALA A 112 11.65 -8.77 4.64
C ALA A 112 11.36 -7.47 5.41
N ALA A 113 10.29 -7.42 6.22
CA ALA A 113 10.00 -6.28 7.08
C ALA A 113 10.83 -6.37 8.38
N THR A 114 12.10 -5.96 8.34
CA THR A 114 12.94 -5.88 9.54
C THR A 114 12.44 -4.80 10.50
N PRO A 115 12.86 -4.80 11.79
CA PRO A 115 12.48 -3.73 12.72
C PRO A 115 12.90 -2.33 12.24
N GLU A 116 14.03 -2.22 11.56
CA GLU A 116 14.56 -0.97 11.00
C GLU A 116 13.66 -0.46 9.87
N ILE A 117 13.33 -1.31 8.90
CA ILE A 117 12.41 -0.98 7.80
C ILE A 117 11.04 -0.56 8.36
N LEU A 118 10.54 -1.28 9.37
CA LEU A 118 9.28 -0.93 10.01
C LEU A 118 9.33 0.44 10.70
N ALA A 119 10.46 0.77 11.34
CA ALA A 119 10.65 2.08 11.95
C ALA A 119 10.63 3.20 10.90
N ASP A 120 11.35 3.02 9.77
CA ASP A 120 11.41 4.00 8.68
C ASP A 120 10.03 4.21 8.02
N LEU A 121 9.26 3.14 7.81
CA LEU A 121 7.89 3.23 7.29
C LEU A 121 6.98 4.05 8.22
N ARG A 122 7.08 3.85 9.53
CA ARG A 122 6.25 4.56 10.52
C ARG A 122 6.65 6.02 10.67
N ILE A 123 7.95 6.30 10.76
CA ILE A 123 8.48 7.68 10.86
C ILE A 123 8.06 8.47 9.62
N GLY A 124 8.12 7.85 8.46
CA GLY A 124 7.76 8.49 7.20
C GLY A 124 6.29 8.94 7.10
N LEU A 125 5.37 8.37 7.89
CA LEU A 125 3.98 8.85 7.95
C LEU A 125 3.85 10.29 8.47
N SER A 126 4.88 10.82 9.13
CA SER A 126 4.92 12.20 9.61
C SER A 126 5.43 13.20 8.56
N PHE A 127 5.80 12.75 7.35
CA PHE A 127 6.21 13.65 6.26
C PHE A 127 5.03 14.47 5.74
N ASP A 128 5.31 15.64 5.18
CA ASP A 128 4.25 16.55 4.72
C ASP A 128 3.66 16.17 3.36
N GLU A 129 4.35 15.36 2.55
CA GLU A 129 3.92 14.99 1.21
C GLU A 129 2.84 13.91 1.22
N PRO A 130 1.58 14.22 0.83
CA PRO A 130 0.45 13.29 0.89
C PRO A 130 0.70 11.97 0.13
N GLU A 131 1.23 12.06 -1.10
CA GLU A 131 1.50 10.87 -1.92
C GLU A 131 2.53 9.92 -1.29
N VAL A 132 3.48 10.47 -0.53
CA VAL A 132 4.45 9.66 0.22
C VAL A 132 3.75 8.95 1.37
N LYS A 133 2.93 9.67 2.14
CA LYS A 133 2.13 9.09 3.23
C LYS A 133 1.26 7.94 2.74
N THR A 134 0.58 8.10 1.60
CA THR A 134 -0.25 7.05 1.00
C THR A 134 0.57 5.79 0.72
N LYS A 135 1.77 5.91 0.14
CA LYS A 135 2.61 4.73 -0.16
C LYS A 135 3.16 4.07 1.10
N LEU A 136 3.48 4.86 2.13
CA LEU A 136 3.90 4.34 3.44
C LEU A 136 2.76 3.63 4.17
N ALA A 137 1.56 4.20 4.18
CA ALA A 137 0.37 3.58 4.75
C ALA A 137 0.03 2.27 4.03
N LYS A 138 0.13 2.24 2.68
CA LYS A 138 -0.01 1.04 1.87
C LYS A 138 1.02 -0.03 2.26
N ALA A 139 2.29 0.35 2.38
CA ALA A 139 3.34 -0.59 2.80
C ALA A 139 3.06 -1.17 4.19
N LEU A 140 2.61 -0.35 5.15
CA LEU A 140 2.25 -0.81 6.50
C LEU A 140 1.05 -1.76 6.48
N SER A 141 0.02 -1.53 5.63
CA SER A 141 -1.08 -2.47 5.48
C SER A 141 -0.61 -3.82 4.95
N HIS A 142 0.29 -3.83 3.97
CA HIS A 142 0.90 -5.05 3.45
C HIS A 142 1.78 -5.78 4.49
N VAL A 143 2.54 -5.04 5.31
CA VAL A 143 3.28 -5.63 6.46
C VAL A 143 2.31 -6.30 7.44
N ALA A 144 1.17 -5.66 7.74
CA ALA A 144 0.16 -6.24 8.62
C ALA A 144 -0.49 -7.50 8.03
N LEU A 145 -0.81 -7.49 6.74
CA LEU A 145 -1.37 -8.64 6.02
C LEU A 145 -0.40 -9.82 5.99
N GLY A 146 0.89 -9.57 5.75
CA GLY A 146 1.92 -10.61 5.76
C GLY A 146 2.25 -11.13 7.17
N ASN A 147 2.25 -10.26 8.18
CA ASN A 147 2.51 -10.64 9.58
C ASN A 147 1.92 -9.63 10.58
N PRO A 148 0.68 -9.82 11.05
CA PRO A 148 0.00 -8.92 11.99
C PRO A 148 0.80 -8.63 13.27
N ARG A 149 1.63 -9.60 13.72
CA ARG A 149 2.47 -9.46 14.91
C ARG A 149 3.41 -8.26 14.83
N ARG A 150 3.83 -7.87 13.63
CA ARG A 150 4.76 -6.75 13.40
C ARG A 150 4.17 -5.42 13.85
N LEU A 151 2.86 -5.22 13.69
CA LEU A 151 2.18 -3.95 13.99
C LEU A 151 1.38 -3.96 15.30
N ARG A 152 1.19 -5.10 15.97
CA ARG A 152 0.32 -5.20 17.16
C ARG A 152 0.66 -4.22 18.30
N HIS A 153 1.91 -3.79 18.42
CA HIS A 153 2.37 -2.85 19.46
C HIS A 153 2.49 -1.40 18.96
N HIS A 154 2.08 -1.14 17.72
CA HIS A 154 2.18 0.15 17.07
C HIS A 154 0.80 0.74 16.72
N VAL A 155 -0.29 0.11 17.20
CA VAL A 155 -1.66 0.55 16.90
C VAL A 155 -1.89 1.97 17.40
N GLU A 156 -1.42 2.34 18.61
CA GLU A 156 -1.55 3.69 19.18
C GLU A 156 -0.88 4.74 18.29
N ASP A 157 0.38 4.50 17.91
CA ASP A 157 1.14 5.44 17.06
C ASP A 157 0.46 5.60 15.68
N LEU A 158 0.00 4.49 15.09
CA LEU A 158 -0.65 4.51 13.78
C LEU A 158 -2.05 5.14 13.83
N ALA A 159 -2.76 5.02 14.96
CA ALA A 159 -4.08 5.60 15.14
C ALA A 159 -4.08 7.12 15.03
N ALA A 160 -3.00 7.80 15.45
CA ALA A 160 -2.83 9.24 15.30
C ALA A 160 -2.87 9.69 13.82
N HIS A 161 -2.54 8.82 12.87
CA HIS A 161 -2.57 9.11 11.43
C HIS A 161 -3.94 8.82 10.77
N LEU A 162 -4.92 8.31 11.51
CA LEU A 162 -6.30 8.17 11.02
C LEU A 162 -7.02 9.52 10.87
N GLU A 163 -6.45 10.62 11.39
CA GLU A 163 -6.93 11.99 11.16
C GLU A 163 -6.42 12.59 9.84
N SER A 164 -5.65 11.86 9.04
CA SER A 164 -5.13 12.34 7.75
C SER A 164 -6.24 12.83 6.83
N ASP A 165 -6.03 13.94 6.13
CA ASP A 165 -6.95 14.44 5.09
C ASP A 165 -7.04 13.47 3.91
N ASP A 166 -5.99 12.68 3.63
CA ASP A 166 -5.94 11.70 2.55
C ASP A 166 -6.71 10.42 2.94
N GLU A 167 -7.78 10.14 2.21
CA GLU A 167 -8.64 8.98 2.43
C GLU A 167 -7.94 7.64 2.21
N LEU A 168 -6.95 7.58 1.29
CA LEU A 168 -6.16 6.37 1.08
C LEU A 168 -5.24 6.07 2.26
N VAL A 169 -4.68 7.09 2.91
CA VAL A 169 -3.93 6.90 4.16
C VAL A 169 -4.84 6.29 5.22
N ARG A 170 -6.04 6.85 5.41
CA ARG A 170 -7.02 6.33 6.38
C ARG A 170 -7.47 4.91 6.03
N TYR A 171 -7.74 4.64 4.74
CA TYR A 171 -8.14 3.31 4.27
C TYR A 171 -7.05 2.25 4.53
N HIS A 172 -5.81 2.54 4.14
CA HIS A 172 -4.71 1.59 4.34
C HIS A 172 -4.42 1.33 5.82
N LEU A 173 -4.47 2.36 6.67
CA LEU A 173 -4.24 2.20 8.11
C LEU A 173 -5.38 1.45 8.78
N THR A 174 -6.65 1.71 8.43
CA THR A 174 -7.78 0.92 8.95
C THR A 174 -7.72 -0.53 8.45
N THR A 175 -7.26 -0.77 7.21
CA THR A 175 -6.99 -2.12 6.69
C THR A 175 -5.89 -2.82 7.50
N ALA A 176 -4.80 -2.11 7.84
CA ALA A 176 -3.77 -2.66 8.71
C ALA A 176 -4.31 -3.04 10.10
N PHE A 177 -5.22 -2.24 10.65
CA PHE A 177 -5.86 -2.56 11.94
C PHE A 177 -6.77 -3.78 11.86
N VAL A 178 -7.53 -3.94 10.77
CA VAL A 178 -8.30 -5.18 10.55
C VAL A 178 -7.36 -6.38 10.51
N ALA A 179 -6.27 -6.31 9.73
CA ALA A 179 -5.30 -7.40 9.65
C ALA A 179 -4.68 -7.74 11.02
N VAL A 180 -4.35 -6.73 11.84
CA VAL A 180 -3.91 -6.95 13.23
C VAL A 180 -4.99 -7.57 14.07
N GLY A 181 -6.24 -7.07 13.98
CA GLY A 181 -7.39 -7.52 14.76
C GLY A 181 -7.79 -8.96 14.48
N CYS A 182 -7.62 -9.46 13.26
CA CYS A 182 -7.88 -10.87 12.92
C CYS A 182 -7.08 -11.86 13.79
N THR A 183 -5.90 -11.45 14.29
CA THR A 183 -5.05 -12.31 15.11
C THR A 183 -4.90 -11.81 16.56
N TYR A 184 -4.91 -10.49 16.74
CA TYR A 184 -4.68 -9.81 18.02
C TYR A 184 -5.74 -8.75 18.28
N PRO A 185 -7.02 -9.12 18.45
CA PRO A 185 -8.10 -8.14 18.59
C PRO A 185 -7.86 -7.18 19.77
N ASP A 186 -7.32 -7.64 20.87
CA ASP A 186 -7.04 -6.83 22.06
C ASP A 186 -6.04 -5.69 21.78
N ALA A 187 -5.18 -5.84 20.78
CA ALA A 187 -4.25 -4.78 20.39
C ALA A 187 -4.98 -3.53 19.85
N LEU A 188 -6.19 -3.69 19.33
CA LEU A 188 -6.98 -2.58 18.78
C LEU A 188 -7.52 -1.63 19.86
N VAL A 189 -7.51 -2.03 21.14
CA VAL A 189 -7.89 -1.15 22.26
C VAL A 189 -7.12 0.16 22.24
N ALA A 190 -5.83 0.11 21.87
CA ALA A 190 -4.97 1.30 21.81
C ALA A 190 -5.37 2.31 20.71
N GLY A 191 -6.20 1.92 19.75
CA GLY A 191 -6.71 2.78 18.68
C GLY A 191 -8.24 2.89 18.64
N VAL A 192 -8.94 2.42 19.66
CA VAL A 192 -10.41 2.27 19.66
C VAL A 192 -11.14 3.59 19.42
N ASP A 193 -10.69 4.69 20.02
CA ASP A 193 -11.35 5.99 19.89
C ASP A 193 -11.18 6.53 18.46
N ALA A 194 -9.98 6.44 17.91
CA ALA A 194 -9.73 6.83 16.51
C ALA A 194 -10.55 5.96 15.52
N LEU A 195 -10.73 4.66 15.79
CA LEU A 195 -11.60 3.80 14.97
C LEU A 195 -13.08 4.20 15.08
N LYS A 196 -13.55 4.60 16.27
CA LYS A 196 -14.93 5.11 16.46
C LYS A 196 -15.16 6.40 15.68
N ASP A 197 -14.19 7.30 15.63
CA ASP A 197 -14.26 8.52 14.83
C ASP A 197 -14.39 8.22 13.33
N ARG A 198 -13.79 7.13 12.85
CA ARG A 198 -13.91 6.67 11.45
C ARG A 198 -15.24 6.01 11.11
N ALA A 199 -16.09 5.72 12.08
CA ALA A 199 -17.47 5.24 11.82
C ALA A 199 -18.32 6.24 11.00
N ASN A 200 -17.95 7.51 11.03
CA ASN A 200 -18.57 8.59 10.26
C ASN A 200 -17.62 9.21 9.23
N ASP A 201 -16.60 8.48 8.80
CA ASP A 201 -15.66 8.94 7.77
C ASP A 201 -16.41 9.31 6.47
N PRO A 202 -16.00 10.35 5.73
CA PRO A 202 -16.62 10.67 4.43
C PRO A 202 -16.56 9.47 3.46
N ASN A 203 -15.47 8.69 3.48
CA ASN A 203 -15.29 7.56 2.58
C ASN A 203 -15.94 6.27 3.16
N PRO A 204 -16.87 5.61 2.42
CA PRO A 204 -17.58 4.42 2.89
C PRO A 204 -16.66 3.20 3.11
N TYR A 205 -15.58 3.08 2.35
CA TYR A 205 -14.63 1.99 2.53
C TYR A 205 -13.81 2.15 3.82
N VAL A 206 -13.47 3.38 4.21
CA VAL A 206 -12.84 3.67 5.51
C VAL A 206 -13.81 3.33 6.64
N ARG A 207 -15.09 3.73 6.53
CA ARG A 207 -16.14 3.36 7.50
C ARG A 207 -16.26 1.85 7.65
N GLY A 208 -16.29 1.12 6.53
CA GLY A 208 -16.40 -0.34 6.52
C GLY A 208 -15.22 -1.01 7.21
N ARG A 209 -13.97 -0.59 6.92
CA ARG A 209 -12.79 -1.13 7.61
C ARG A 209 -12.78 -0.78 9.11
N ALA A 210 -13.24 0.42 9.49
CA ALA A 210 -13.38 0.79 10.89
C ALA A 210 -14.44 -0.08 11.61
N ALA A 211 -15.59 -0.33 10.96
CA ALA A 211 -16.62 -1.22 11.48
C ALA A 211 -16.08 -2.64 11.67
N GLU A 212 -15.35 -3.17 10.68
CA GLU A 212 -14.73 -4.48 10.74
C GLU A 212 -13.73 -4.61 11.89
N ALA A 213 -12.84 -3.61 12.07
CA ALA A 213 -11.88 -3.59 13.18
C ALA A 213 -12.57 -3.51 14.54
N LEU A 214 -13.58 -2.66 14.68
CA LEU A 214 -14.39 -2.56 15.91
C LEU A 214 -15.19 -3.84 16.17
N GLY A 215 -15.69 -4.50 15.12
CA GLY A 215 -16.36 -5.80 15.22
C GLY A 215 -15.42 -6.89 15.73
N LEU A 216 -14.20 -6.98 15.22
CA LEU A 216 -13.18 -7.91 15.71
C LEU A 216 -12.88 -7.69 17.19
N LEU A 217 -12.76 -6.43 17.62
CA LEU A 217 -12.57 -6.09 19.02
C LEU A 217 -13.81 -6.45 19.87
N GLY A 218 -15.02 -6.13 19.40
CA GLY A 218 -16.27 -6.42 20.10
C GLY A 218 -16.61 -7.91 20.22
N HIS A 219 -16.04 -8.75 19.35
CA HIS A 219 -16.16 -10.21 19.43
C HIS A 219 -15.08 -10.86 20.30
N SER A 220 -14.11 -10.09 20.80
CA SER A 220 -13.12 -10.53 21.78
C SER A 220 -13.70 -10.42 23.22
N ASP A 221 -12.86 -10.71 24.21
CA ASP A 221 -13.24 -10.58 25.63
C ASP A 221 -13.22 -9.11 26.14
N VAL A 222 -12.99 -8.14 25.24
CA VAL A 222 -12.92 -6.71 25.59
C VAL A 222 -14.31 -6.08 25.51
N ASP A 223 -14.70 -5.41 26.58
CA ASP A 223 -15.94 -4.63 26.59
C ASP A 223 -15.74 -3.30 25.82
N VAL A 224 -16.33 -3.20 24.65
CA VAL A 224 -16.28 -2.02 23.79
C VAL A 224 -17.69 -1.59 23.38
N SER A 225 -18.00 -0.31 23.59
CA SER A 225 -19.24 0.26 23.04
C SER A 225 -19.05 0.59 21.56
N LEU A 226 -19.90 0.01 20.71
CA LEU A 226 -19.89 0.30 19.28
C LEU A 226 -20.65 1.62 18.98
N PRO A 227 -20.31 2.31 17.87
CA PRO A 227 -21.09 3.44 17.38
C PRO A 227 -22.54 3.07 17.09
N GLU A 228 -23.47 3.97 17.43
CA GLU A 228 -24.89 3.78 17.11
C GLU A 228 -25.23 4.01 15.64
N GLN A 229 -24.43 4.81 14.95
CA GLN A 229 -24.62 5.18 13.55
C GLN A 229 -23.34 4.96 12.75
N TRP A 230 -23.49 4.56 11.49
CA TRP A 230 -22.40 4.20 10.58
C TRP A 230 -22.46 4.95 9.24
N GLY A 231 -23.25 6.02 9.13
CA GLY A 231 -23.35 6.85 7.94
C GLY A 231 -23.81 6.09 6.67
N ARG A 232 -24.66 5.05 6.82
CA ARG A 232 -25.11 4.17 5.72
C ARG A 232 -25.95 4.90 4.66
N ASP A 233 -26.78 5.86 5.09
CA ASP A 233 -27.77 6.55 4.24
C ASP A 233 -27.13 7.52 3.21
N ALA A 234 -25.81 7.77 3.29
CA ALA A 234 -25.08 8.73 2.45
C ALA A 234 -24.18 8.07 1.41
N VAL A 235 -24.39 6.77 1.08
CA VAL A 235 -23.53 6.05 0.13
C VAL A 235 -24.24 5.95 -1.22
N GLU A 236 -23.66 6.56 -2.26
CA GLU A 236 -24.24 6.58 -3.61
C GLU A 236 -23.90 5.32 -4.42
N SER A 237 -22.68 4.76 -4.24
CA SER A 237 -22.24 3.54 -4.93
C SER A 237 -22.82 2.29 -4.28
N GLU A 238 -23.51 1.44 -5.05
CA GLU A 238 -24.05 0.16 -4.59
C GLU A 238 -22.94 -0.76 -4.03
N ALA A 239 -21.81 -0.86 -4.72
CA ALA A 239 -20.67 -1.66 -4.26
C ALA A 239 -20.08 -1.16 -2.93
N ALA A 240 -20.00 0.16 -2.75
CA ALA A 240 -19.53 0.75 -1.50
C ALA A 240 -20.57 0.60 -0.37
N ALA A 241 -21.87 0.64 -0.68
CA ALA A 241 -22.94 0.39 0.28
C ALA A 241 -22.90 -1.07 0.75
N ASP A 242 -22.81 -2.03 -0.15
CA ASP A 242 -22.69 -3.45 0.15
C ASP A 242 -21.44 -3.74 0.98
N PHE A 243 -20.31 -3.13 0.62
CA PHE A 243 -19.07 -3.25 1.39
C PHE A 243 -19.23 -2.79 2.83
N LEU A 244 -19.85 -1.63 3.04
CA LEU A 244 -20.11 -1.06 4.36
C LEU A 244 -21.10 -1.90 5.15
N ASP A 245 -22.23 -2.28 4.52
CA ASP A 245 -23.33 -2.99 5.17
C ASP A 245 -22.91 -4.35 5.73
N MET A 246 -22.14 -5.12 4.97
CA MET A 246 -21.61 -6.40 5.44
C MET A 246 -20.73 -6.24 6.69
N ARG A 247 -19.88 -5.21 6.73
CA ARG A 247 -18.95 -5.00 7.84
C ARG A 247 -19.63 -4.42 9.07
N VAL A 248 -20.64 -3.60 8.88
CA VAL A 248 -21.50 -3.13 9.99
C VAL A 248 -22.34 -4.27 10.56
N ALA A 249 -22.93 -5.14 9.71
CA ALA A 249 -23.64 -6.32 10.16
C ALA A 249 -22.72 -7.25 10.98
N PHE A 250 -21.49 -7.48 10.51
CA PHE A 250 -20.47 -8.19 11.27
C PHE A 250 -20.19 -7.55 12.63
N ALA A 251 -19.96 -6.23 12.68
CA ALA A 251 -19.70 -5.51 13.92
C ALA A 251 -20.87 -5.63 14.92
N LEU A 252 -22.11 -5.64 14.44
CA LEU A 252 -23.31 -5.77 15.25
C LEU A 252 -23.63 -7.22 15.66
N GLY A 253 -22.77 -8.18 15.34
CA GLY A 253 -22.87 -9.58 15.78
C GLY A 253 -23.61 -10.51 14.82
N ASP A 254 -23.90 -10.09 13.60
CA ASP A 254 -24.41 -10.98 12.56
C ASP A 254 -23.29 -11.90 12.05
N ARG A 255 -23.27 -13.11 12.63
CA ARG A 255 -22.30 -14.15 12.26
C ARG A 255 -22.49 -14.69 10.84
N ALA A 256 -23.65 -14.50 10.23
CA ALA A 256 -23.87 -14.87 8.84
C ALA A 256 -23.10 -13.91 7.92
N ALA A 257 -22.99 -12.62 8.29
CA ALA A 257 -22.14 -11.66 7.58
C ALA A 257 -20.64 -12.01 7.66
N ALA A 258 -20.19 -12.61 8.77
CA ALA A 258 -18.81 -13.09 8.92
C ALA A 258 -18.48 -14.32 8.05
N ALA A 259 -19.50 -15.06 7.62
CA ALA A 259 -19.34 -16.23 6.75
C ALA A 259 -19.33 -15.87 5.27
N VAL A 260 -19.55 -14.59 4.93
CA VAL A 260 -19.40 -14.07 3.57
C VAL A 260 -17.93 -13.75 3.33
N ASP A 261 -17.41 -14.21 2.20
CA ASP A 261 -16.03 -13.93 1.80
C ASP A 261 -15.70 -12.44 1.90
N GLY A 262 -14.56 -12.11 2.50
CA GLY A 262 -14.03 -10.76 2.55
C GLY A 262 -14.22 -9.97 3.85
N VAL A 263 -14.85 -10.54 4.90
CA VAL A 263 -14.96 -9.90 6.22
C VAL A 263 -14.11 -10.67 7.23
N ALA A 264 -13.25 -9.96 7.96
CA ALA A 264 -12.36 -10.52 9.00
C ALA A 264 -11.45 -11.66 8.50
N ASP A 265 -11.12 -11.65 7.21
CA ASP A 265 -10.25 -12.63 6.57
C ASP A 265 -9.10 -11.92 5.82
N THR A 266 -7.86 -12.20 6.25
CA THR A 266 -6.67 -11.53 5.73
C THR A 266 -6.37 -11.86 4.27
N GLU A 267 -6.72 -13.05 3.77
CA GLU A 267 -6.53 -13.45 2.39
C GLU A 267 -7.47 -12.65 1.46
N SER A 268 -8.75 -12.63 1.78
CA SER A 268 -9.75 -11.83 1.05
C SER A 268 -9.47 -10.32 1.11
N ILE A 269 -8.96 -9.82 2.24
CA ILE A 269 -8.55 -8.41 2.37
C ILE A 269 -7.40 -8.12 1.41
N HIS A 270 -6.41 -9.00 1.33
CA HIS A 270 -5.27 -8.86 0.42
C HIS A 270 -5.75 -8.81 -1.03
N ASP A 271 -6.59 -9.73 -1.44
CA ASP A 271 -7.06 -9.88 -2.82
C ASP A 271 -7.93 -8.70 -3.30
N THR A 272 -8.75 -8.14 -2.39
CA THR A 272 -9.68 -7.05 -2.73
C THR A 272 -9.12 -5.64 -2.52
N THR A 273 -7.96 -5.49 -1.89
CA THR A 273 -7.43 -4.16 -1.51
C THR A 273 -7.17 -3.27 -2.73
N GLU A 274 -6.59 -3.80 -3.81
CA GLU A 274 -6.28 -3.01 -5.01
C GLU A 274 -7.55 -2.57 -5.75
N GLU A 275 -8.57 -3.42 -5.83
CA GLU A 275 -9.86 -3.08 -6.41
C GLU A 275 -10.55 -1.94 -5.64
N ILE A 276 -10.51 -2.02 -4.31
CA ILE A 276 -11.08 -0.96 -3.46
C ILE A 276 -10.29 0.35 -3.59
N VAL A 277 -8.96 0.29 -3.66
CA VAL A 277 -8.14 1.47 -3.90
C VAL A 277 -8.48 2.10 -5.25
N GLU A 278 -8.72 1.30 -6.28
CA GLU A 278 -9.20 1.80 -7.57
C GLU A 278 -10.58 2.45 -7.45
N ALA A 279 -11.52 1.85 -6.74
CA ALA A 279 -12.85 2.44 -6.50
C ALA A 279 -12.80 3.75 -5.71
N ILE A 280 -11.84 3.90 -4.78
CA ILE A 280 -11.64 5.16 -4.04
C ILE A 280 -11.04 6.23 -4.96
N THR A 281 -10.04 5.87 -5.78
CA THR A 281 -9.29 6.83 -6.59
C THR A 281 -9.99 7.25 -7.88
N THR A 282 -10.91 6.44 -8.39
CA THR A 282 -11.61 6.65 -9.65
C THR A 282 -13.10 6.33 -9.53
N PRO A 283 -13.83 6.99 -8.61
CA PRO A 283 -15.22 6.67 -8.34
C PRO A 283 -16.12 6.82 -9.59
N ASP A 284 -15.79 7.75 -10.49
CA ASP A 284 -16.54 8.03 -11.72
C ASP A 284 -15.87 7.47 -13.00
N GLY A 285 -14.78 6.74 -12.87
CA GLY A 285 -14.03 6.17 -14.00
C GLY A 285 -13.17 7.17 -14.81
N ASP A 286 -13.25 8.48 -14.51
CA ASP A 286 -12.60 9.55 -15.28
C ASP A 286 -11.24 9.98 -14.71
N GLY A 287 -10.75 9.31 -13.68
CA GLY A 287 -9.47 9.59 -13.02
C GLY A 287 -8.34 8.69 -13.50
N CYS A 288 -7.12 9.07 -13.13
CA CYS A 288 -5.95 8.20 -13.33
C CYS A 288 -6.08 6.92 -12.50
N PRO A 289 -6.08 5.73 -13.11
CA PRO A 289 -6.27 4.47 -12.38
C PRO A 289 -5.15 4.13 -11.39
N ASN A 290 -4.12 4.97 -11.28
CA ASN A 290 -3.01 4.75 -10.35
C ASN A 290 -2.93 5.76 -9.20
N CYS A 291 -3.46 6.98 -9.38
CA CYS A 291 -3.36 8.03 -8.36
C CYS A 291 -4.63 8.90 -8.23
N GLY A 292 -5.70 8.56 -8.94
CA GLY A 292 -6.98 9.25 -8.84
C GLY A 292 -7.02 10.68 -9.40
N LEU A 293 -5.90 11.20 -9.94
CA LEU A 293 -5.91 12.55 -10.51
C LEU A 293 -6.94 12.63 -11.63
N GLY A 294 -7.92 13.52 -11.49
CA GLY A 294 -8.89 13.82 -12.55
C GLY A 294 -8.18 14.19 -13.83
N LEU A 295 -8.49 13.48 -14.91
CA LEU A 295 -7.82 13.64 -16.19
C LEU A 295 -8.74 14.37 -17.14
N PRO A 296 -8.27 15.43 -17.81
CA PRO A 296 -9.07 16.08 -18.86
C PRO A 296 -9.23 15.14 -20.05
N GLU A 297 -10.42 15.11 -20.68
CA GLU A 297 -10.74 14.27 -21.84
C GLU A 297 -9.70 14.34 -22.98
N ASN A 298 -8.96 15.44 -23.10
CA ASN A 298 -7.90 15.65 -24.08
C ASN A 298 -6.54 15.86 -23.40
N GLY A 299 -6.27 15.16 -22.29
CA GLY A 299 -5.03 15.23 -21.53
C GLY A 299 -3.83 14.59 -22.24
N PRO A 300 -2.62 14.75 -21.68
CA PRO A 300 -1.46 14.06 -22.18
C PRO A 300 -1.63 12.55 -22.03
N PRO A 301 -0.98 11.72 -22.86
CA PRO A 301 -1.14 10.25 -22.84
C PRO A 301 -0.57 9.58 -21.58
N PHE A 302 -0.17 10.36 -20.59
CA PHE A 302 0.37 9.92 -19.30
C PHE A 302 -0.18 10.79 -18.20
N CYS A 303 -0.49 10.21 -17.07
CA CYS A 303 -0.84 10.98 -15.88
C CYS A 303 0.30 11.94 -15.51
N PRO A 304 0.05 13.25 -15.42
CA PRO A 304 1.10 14.22 -15.09
C PRO A 304 1.64 14.03 -13.67
N GLN A 305 0.86 13.43 -12.78
CA GLN A 305 1.22 13.20 -11.39
C GLN A 305 2.04 11.92 -11.20
N CYS A 306 1.56 10.77 -11.67
CA CYS A 306 2.22 9.47 -11.41
C CYS A 306 2.96 8.90 -12.63
N GLY A 307 2.74 9.46 -13.83
CA GLY A 307 3.37 9.04 -15.08
C GLY A 307 2.82 7.74 -15.66
N ARG A 308 1.68 7.22 -15.16
CA ARG A 308 1.02 6.05 -15.76
C ARG A 308 0.43 6.41 -17.11
N PRO A 309 0.63 5.60 -18.17
CA PRO A 309 -0.08 5.76 -19.43
C PRO A 309 -1.56 5.39 -19.28
N PHE A 310 -2.43 6.02 -20.12
CA PHE A 310 -3.86 5.69 -20.21
C PHE A 310 -4.12 4.79 -21.38
#